data_2d27edc6031a824fa792e5d4f65fee6c
#
_entry.id   2d27edc6031a824fa792e5d4f65fee6c
#
_cell.length_a   1.000
_cell.length_b   1.000
_cell.length_c   1.000
_cell.angle_alpha   90.00
_cell.angle_beta   90.00
_cell.angle_gamma   90.00
#
_symmetry.space_group_name_H-M   'P 1'
#
loop_
_entity.id
_entity.type
_entity.pdbx_description
1 polymer ?
#
loop_
_entity_poly.entity_id
_entity_poly.type
_entity_poly.pdbx_seq_one_letter_code
_entity_poly.pdbx_strand_id
1 'polypeptide(L)'
;MAARVNKKRSFLFVSKVLGKHIPVNPYTSLLSGAALAILLYKELVPQAGQQMDELIGEAVRGLLDPDYAKEAYRKLMDERLAFAFTEPIKFVGFAETATALGHSMYRLFDDGASYIHTTREDIPDLRPIIRFEEEHSHAVDHRCYALDEGAFAGDGPIVLVDDEITTGKTTLNIIRDIQEHFPRKQYVIASLLDWRTDSDEQAFADLEVELGITITPLSLLKGKIEVQGVPILDHAEYAGQAGHSEHAATSMAEVNKDASGIIDHRFEKDTSGFERVVHSSMSTDGYANTAPYLKYTGRFGLQSADNSALDAEITRTAERLNQLRSGQRTLVMGTGEFMYIPMRIAAELGPNVYFQSTTRSPVYPHREEGYGVACGVTYPSPEDSTIRNFIYNVDPGQYDEIFVLMERESDPERMNPMLEALTRLGCDKVHVVYFNGLTRQESKGARI
;
A
#
# COMPACT_ATOMS: atom_id res chain seq x y z
N MET A 1 10.92 -11.29 -11.66
CA MET A 1 10.82 -9.95 -12.30
C MET A 1 9.73 -10.00 -13.36
N ALA A 2 9.22 -8.85 -13.78
CA ALA A 2 8.26 -8.76 -14.87
C ALA A 2 8.54 -7.53 -15.74
N ALA A 3 8.16 -7.58 -17.02
CA ALA A 3 8.30 -6.46 -17.94
C ALA A 3 7.28 -5.37 -17.61
N ARG A 4 7.74 -4.14 -17.51
CA ARG A 4 6.89 -2.96 -17.26
C ARG A 4 6.55 -2.29 -18.59
N VAL A 5 5.29 -1.93 -18.75
CA VAL A 5 4.85 -1.15 -19.93
C VAL A 5 5.19 0.32 -19.71
N ASN A 6 6.50 0.64 -19.71
CA ASN A 6 6.99 2.00 -19.54
C ASN A 6 8.29 2.21 -20.31
N LYS A 7 8.38 3.33 -21.05
CA LYS A 7 9.56 3.66 -21.87
C LYS A 7 10.82 3.99 -21.03
N LYS A 8 10.68 4.40 -19.77
CA LYS A 8 11.81 4.82 -18.91
C LYS A 8 12.41 3.68 -18.08
N ARG A 9 11.61 2.67 -17.74
CA ARG A 9 12.04 1.49 -17.00
C ARG A 9 11.33 0.26 -17.54
N SER A 10 12.08 -0.63 -18.17
CA SER A 10 11.55 -1.78 -18.91
C SER A 10 11.13 -2.97 -18.03
N PHE A 11 11.48 -2.97 -16.74
CA PHE A 11 11.15 -4.06 -15.81
C PHE A 11 10.80 -3.51 -14.42
N LEU A 12 10.20 -4.38 -13.60
CA LEU A 12 10.02 -4.14 -12.17
C LEU A 12 10.30 -5.43 -11.39
N PHE A 13 10.66 -5.27 -10.12
CA PHE A 13 10.71 -6.38 -9.19
C PHE A 13 9.31 -6.69 -8.69
N VAL A 14 8.91 -7.96 -8.81
CA VAL A 14 7.64 -8.44 -8.28
C VAL A 14 7.90 -8.98 -6.88
N SER A 15 7.48 -8.23 -5.87
CA SER A 15 7.67 -8.61 -4.48
C SER A 15 6.77 -9.78 -4.10
N LYS A 16 7.36 -10.77 -3.40
CA LYS A 16 6.65 -11.91 -2.80
C LYS A 16 6.19 -11.65 -1.37
N VAL A 17 6.44 -10.45 -0.85
CA VAL A 17 6.12 -10.12 0.55
C VAL A 17 5.17 -8.92 0.69
N LEU A 18 4.89 -8.14 -0.36
CA LEU A 18 4.07 -6.93 -0.24
C LEU A 18 2.57 -7.14 -0.49
N GLY A 19 2.19 -8.22 -1.17
CA GLY A 19 0.79 -8.41 -1.56
C GLY A 19 0.30 -7.37 -2.58
N LYS A 20 1.17 -6.93 -3.50
CA LYS A 20 0.80 -5.93 -4.53
C LYS A 20 0.51 -6.58 -5.88
N HIS A 21 1.42 -7.41 -6.36
CA HIS A 21 1.30 -8.10 -7.65
C HIS A 21 1.05 -9.62 -7.49
N ILE A 22 1.27 -10.14 -6.30
CA ILE A 22 1.10 -11.57 -5.97
C ILE A 22 0.30 -11.64 -4.67
N PRO A 23 -0.76 -12.47 -4.59
CA PRO A 23 -1.42 -12.78 -3.33
C PRO A 23 -0.44 -13.46 -2.36
N VAL A 24 -0.39 -13.01 -1.13
CA VAL A 24 0.56 -13.49 -0.11
C VAL A 24 -0.15 -13.86 1.19
N ASN A 25 0.52 -14.62 2.05
CA ASN A 25 0.10 -14.73 3.44
C ASN A 25 0.16 -13.32 4.08
N PRO A 26 -0.93 -12.79 4.67
CA PRO A 26 -0.95 -11.43 5.20
C PRO A 26 0.11 -11.19 6.30
N TYR A 27 0.45 -12.22 7.08
CA TYR A 27 1.52 -12.12 8.07
C TYR A 27 2.91 -11.93 7.45
N THR A 28 3.15 -12.45 6.24
CA THR A 28 4.40 -12.20 5.51
C THR A 28 4.55 -10.72 5.17
N SER A 29 3.46 -10.07 4.74
CA SER A 29 3.49 -8.62 4.48
C SER A 29 3.71 -7.81 5.76
N LEU A 30 2.98 -8.09 6.82
CA LEU A 30 3.15 -7.44 8.12
C LEU A 30 4.58 -7.61 8.65
N LEU A 31 5.12 -8.82 8.54
CA LEU A 31 6.45 -9.16 9.00
C LEU A 31 7.56 -8.43 8.24
N SER A 32 7.35 -8.11 6.95
CA SER A 32 8.33 -7.35 6.17
C SER A 32 8.56 -5.94 6.74
N GLY A 33 7.48 -5.25 7.14
CA GLY A 33 7.58 -3.96 7.84
C GLY A 33 8.16 -4.09 9.25
N ALA A 34 7.73 -5.12 10.00
CA ALA A 34 8.26 -5.39 11.33
C ALA A 34 9.78 -5.68 11.32
N ALA A 35 10.27 -6.40 10.30
CA ALA A 35 11.70 -6.66 10.13
C ALA A 35 12.49 -5.35 9.92
N LEU A 36 11.99 -4.42 9.08
CA LEU A 36 12.59 -3.10 8.92
C LEU A 36 12.55 -2.30 10.22
N ALA A 37 11.49 -2.41 11.01
CA ALA A 37 11.37 -1.73 12.30
C ALA A 37 12.42 -2.24 13.31
N ILE A 38 12.67 -3.54 13.36
CA ILE A 38 13.73 -4.13 14.22
C ILE A 38 15.11 -3.65 13.77
N LEU A 39 15.38 -3.61 12.46
CA LEU A 39 16.64 -3.08 11.93
C LEU A 39 16.82 -1.61 12.30
N LEU A 40 15.76 -0.79 12.17
CA LEU A 40 15.76 0.60 12.58
C LEU A 40 16.04 0.75 14.08
N TYR A 41 15.38 -0.04 14.90
CA TYR A 41 15.58 0.02 16.35
C TYR A 41 17.03 -0.34 16.74
N LYS A 42 17.59 -1.36 16.12
CA LYS A 42 19.00 -1.75 16.30
C LYS A 42 19.97 -0.63 15.93
N GLU A 43 19.69 0.06 14.82
CA GLU A 43 20.53 1.17 14.34
C GLU A 43 20.49 2.37 15.30
N LEU A 44 19.31 2.74 15.78
CA LEU A 44 19.11 3.90 16.64
C LEU A 44 19.37 3.62 18.13
N VAL A 45 19.37 2.35 18.55
CA VAL A 45 19.54 1.90 19.94
C VAL A 45 20.61 0.79 20.00
N PRO A 46 21.91 1.13 19.81
CA PRO A 46 22.98 0.14 19.66
C PRO A 46 23.14 -0.82 20.86
N GLN A 47 22.75 -0.40 22.08
CA GLN A 47 22.80 -1.23 23.28
C GLN A 47 21.81 -2.43 23.25
N ALA A 48 20.81 -2.40 22.37
CA ALA A 48 19.86 -3.50 22.19
C ALA A 48 20.36 -4.58 21.20
N GLY A 49 21.59 -4.47 20.71
CA GLY A 49 22.10 -5.20 19.54
C GLY A 49 21.84 -6.70 19.56
N GLN A 50 22.21 -7.44 20.62
CA GLN A 50 22.06 -8.89 20.66
C GLN A 50 20.59 -9.34 20.59
N GLN A 51 19.70 -8.72 21.37
CA GLN A 51 18.28 -9.02 21.34
C GLN A 51 17.66 -8.77 19.94
N MET A 52 18.06 -7.66 19.31
CA MET A 52 17.58 -7.34 17.96
C MET A 52 18.09 -8.35 16.92
N ASP A 53 19.29 -8.89 17.05
CA ASP A 53 19.80 -9.94 16.15
C ASP A 53 18.98 -11.23 16.20
N GLU A 54 18.53 -11.61 17.37
CA GLU A 54 17.64 -12.77 17.55
C GLU A 54 16.28 -12.52 16.87
N LEU A 55 15.69 -11.31 17.03
CA LEU A 55 14.43 -10.94 16.41
C LEU A 55 14.55 -10.81 14.89
N ILE A 56 15.68 -10.31 14.38
CA ILE A 56 15.97 -10.30 12.93
C ILE A 56 16.00 -11.73 12.40
N GLY A 57 16.63 -12.67 13.13
CA GLY A 57 16.62 -14.08 12.77
C GLY A 57 15.21 -14.68 12.68
N GLU A 58 14.34 -14.37 13.64
CA GLU A 58 12.94 -14.77 13.63
C GLU A 58 12.18 -14.15 12.44
N ALA A 59 12.39 -12.85 12.17
CA ALA A 59 11.78 -12.17 11.04
C ALA A 59 12.19 -12.80 9.70
N VAL A 60 13.49 -13.02 9.49
CA VAL A 60 14.01 -13.66 8.26
C VAL A 60 13.41 -15.05 8.08
N ARG A 61 13.36 -15.87 9.16
CA ARG A 61 12.74 -17.19 9.08
C ARG A 61 11.27 -17.12 8.66
N GLY A 62 10.48 -16.20 9.22
CA GLY A 62 9.07 -16.04 8.86
C GLY A 62 8.85 -15.45 7.46
N LEU A 63 9.79 -14.64 6.94
CA LEU A 63 9.75 -14.15 5.57
C LEU A 63 10.06 -15.24 4.54
N LEU A 64 10.91 -16.22 4.89
CA LEU A 64 11.28 -17.35 4.05
C LEU A 64 10.29 -18.51 4.14
N ASP A 65 9.61 -18.65 5.28
CA ASP A 65 8.62 -19.68 5.57
C ASP A 65 7.25 -19.05 5.89
N PRO A 66 6.32 -18.94 4.91
CA PRO A 66 5.01 -18.34 5.11
C PRO A 66 4.15 -19.06 6.19
N ASP A 67 4.38 -20.33 6.45
CA ASP A 67 3.65 -21.08 7.50
C ASP A 67 4.12 -20.64 8.90
N TYR A 68 5.36 -20.20 9.02
CA TYR A 68 5.92 -19.64 10.26
C TYR A 68 5.68 -18.13 10.45
N ALA A 69 5.27 -17.42 9.39
CA ALA A 69 5.16 -15.96 9.39
C ALA A 69 4.30 -15.40 10.54
N LYS A 70 3.18 -16.07 10.87
CA LYS A 70 2.30 -15.68 11.97
C LYS A 70 2.98 -15.74 13.34
N GLU A 71 3.71 -16.81 13.58
CA GLU A 71 4.42 -17.02 14.85
C GLU A 71 5.56 -16.00 14.99
N ALA A 72 6.35 -15.82 13.92
CA ALA A 72 7.41 -14.83 13.89
C ALA A 72 6.85 -13.42 14.15
N TYR A 73 5.78 -13.01 13.45
CA TYR A 73 5.17 -11.70 13.62
C TYR A 73 4.70 -11.47 15.07
N ARG A 74 4.07 -12.48 15.71
CA ARG A 74 3.65 -12.38 17.10
C ARG A 74 4.82 -12.16 18.05
N LYS A 75 5.91 -12.91 17.87
CA LYS A 75 7.12 -12.73 18.69
C LYS A 75 7.66 -11.30 18.61
N LEU A 76 7.71 -10.72 17.41
CA LEU A 76 8.17 -9.35 17.23
C LEU A 76 7.22 -8.34 17.92
N MET A 77 5.91 -8.54 17.78
CA MET A 77 4.90 -7.66 18.38
C MET A 77 4.89 -7.72 19.91
N ASP A 78 5.29 -8.86 20.51
CA ASP A 78 5.34 -9.02 21.96
C ASP A 78 6.50 -8.23 22.62
N GLU A 79 7.50 -7.79 21.86
CA GLU A 79 8.65 -7.02 22.36
C GLU A 79 8.31 -5.58 22.76
N ARG A 80 7.20 -5.02 22.26
CA ARG A 80 6.70 -3.68 22.61
C ARG A 80 7.78 -2.61 22.61
N LEU A 81 8.36 -2.39 21.43
CA LEU A 81 9.44 -1.43 21.29
C LEU A 81 8.96 0.01 21.52
N ALA A 82 9.78 0.81 22.18
CA ALA A 82 9.54 2.21 22.40
C ALA A 82 10.84 3.00 22.23
N PHE A 83 10.75 4.18 21.64
CA PHE A 83 11.89 5.10 21.55
C PHE A 83 11.91 6.06 22.74
N ALA A 84 13.08 6.21 23.35
CA ALA A 84 13.32 7.17 24.42
C ALA A 84 13.79 8.53 23.87
N PHE A 85 13.28 8.96 22.71
CA PHE A 85 13.58 10.28 22.17
C PHE A 85 12.73 11.36 22.85
N THR A 86 13.29 12.58 22.93
CA THR A 86 12.54 13.74 23.44
C THR A 86 11.33 14.06 22.53
N GLU A 87 11.53 13.89 21.22
CA GLU A 87 10.53 14.09 20.19
C GLU A 87 10.24 12.78 19.47
N PRO A 88 8.98 12.50 19.11
CA PRO A 88 8.61 11.27 18.41
C PRO A 88 9.34 11.12 17.09
N ILE A 89 9.80 9.90 16.80
CA ILE A 89 10.26 9.52 15.47
C ILE A 89 9.07 9.51 14.50
N LYS A 90 9.26 10.06 13.32
CA LYS A 90 8.20 10.21 12.34
C LYS A 90 8.39 9.30 11.14
N PHE A 91 7.46 8.40 10.91
CA PHE A 91 7.42 7.54 9.74
C PHE A 91 6.60 8.19 8.63
N VAL A 92 7.14 8.20 7.41
CA VAL A 92 6.46 8.70 6.21
C VAL A 92 6.45 7.59 5.15
N GLY A 93 5.31 6.96 4.93
CA GLY A 93 5.15 5.92 3.90
C GLY A 93 4.82 6.51 2.53
N PHE A 94 5.49 6.06 1.46
CA PHE A 94 5.21 6.60 0.12
C PHE A 94 4.07 5.84 -0.57
N ALA A 95 3.14 6.60 -1.14
CA ALA A 95 2.10 6.04 -1.98
C ALA A 95 2.70 5.46 -3.29
N GLU A 96 2.30 4.32 -3.76
CA GLU A 96 1.13 3.57 -3.34
C GLU A 96 1.50 2.43 -2.35
N THR A 97 2.54 1.67 -2.63
CA THR A 97 2.88 0.40 -1.99
C THR A 97 3.41 0.58 -0.56
N ALA A 98 4.23 1.58 -0.34
CA ALA A 98 4.85 1.77 0.97
C ALA A 98 3.93 2.39 2.03
N THR A 99 2.66 2.69 1.70
CA THR A 99 1.64 3.03 2.70
C THR A 99 1.46 1.90 3.71
N ALA A 100 1.31 0.65 3.25
CA ALA A 100 1.18 -0.49 4.15
C ALA A 100 2.50 -0.89 4.80
N LEU A 101 3.61 -0.81 4.07
CA LEU A 101 4.94 -1.13 4.59
C LEU A 101 5.34 -0.18 5.73
N GLY A 102 5.19 1.12 5.51
CA GLY A 102 5.47 2.15 6.52
C GLY A 102 4.57 2.03 7.75
N HIS A 103 3.29 1.75 7.54
CA HIS A 103 2.36 1.52 8.66
C HIS A 103 2.73 0.24 9.44
N SER A 104 3.09 -0.85 8.76
CA SER A 104 3.54 -2.08 9.41
C SER A 104 4.82 -1.87 10.20
N MET A 105 5.73 -1.03 9.70
CA MET A 105 6.97 -0.66 10.40
C MET A 105 6.67 0.18 11.66
N TYR A 106 5.86 1.23 11.51
CA TYR A 106 5.44 2.09 12.61
C TYR A 106 4.71 1.31 13.72
N ARG A 107 3.87 0.33 13.35
CA ARG A 107 3.03 -0.41 14.30
C ARG A 107 3.81 -1.22 15.33
N LEU A 108 5.09 -1.47 15.12
CA LEU A 108 5.93 -2.17 16.09
C LEU A 108 6.29 -1.30 17.32
N PHE A 109 6.05 0.01 17.25
CA PHE A 109 6.38 0.95 18.32
C PHE A 109 5.13 1.35 19.09
N ASP A 110 5.11 1.04 20.39
CA ASP A 110 3.99 1.36 21.28
C ASP A 110 4.01 2.84 21.71
N ASP A 111 5.18 3.47 21.72
CA ASP A 111 5.35 4.88 22.09
C ASP A 111 6.54 5.51 21.35
N GLY A 112 6.60 6.84 21.37
CA GLY A 112 7.68 7.63 20.75
C GLY A 112 7.69 7.59 19.22
N ALA A 113 6.58 7.22 18.59
CA ALA A 113 6.44 7.15 17.13
C ALA A 113 5.15 7.81 16.63
N SER A 114 5.23 8.37 15.43
CA SER A 114 4.06 8.83 14.66
C SER A 114 4.18 8.38 13.22
N TYR A 115 3.04 8.26 12.53
CA TYR A 115 2.99 7.77 11.15
C TYR A 115 2.11 8.66 10.28
N ILE A 116 2.56 8.91 9.07
CA ILE A 116 1.79 9.55 8.01
C ILE A 116 2.18 8.93 6.68
N HIS A 117 1.29 8.92 5.69
CA HIS A 117 1.67 8.52 4.35
C HIS A 117 1.34 9.60 3.31
N THR A 118 2.08 9.59 2.23
CA THR A 118 1.75 10.42 1.07
C THR A 118 0.56 9.84 0.33
N THR A 119 -0.13 10.67 -0.42
CA THR A 119 -1.24 10.26 -1.27
C THR A 119 -1.15 10.92 -2.63
N ARG A 120 -1.71 10.27 -3.64
CA ARG A 120 -1.87 10.84 -4.98
C ARG A 120 -3.23 11.52 -5.16
N GLU A 121 -4.10 11.43 -4.16
CA GLU A 121 -5.40 12.08 -4.19
C GLU A 121 -5.27 13.58 -3.98
N ASP A 122 -6.11 14.34 -4.68
CA ASP A 122 -6.28 15.77 -4.45
C ASP A 122 -7.45 15.98 -3.48
N ILE A 123 -7.17 16.66 -2.37
CA ILE A 123 -8.15 17.00 -1.33
C ILE A 123 -8.24 18.53 -1.28
N PRO A 124 -9.14 19.15 -2.06
CA PRO A 124 -9.15 20.61 -2.27
C PRO A 124 -9.33 21.42 -0.99
N ASP A 125 -9.99 20.84 0.01
CA ASP A 125 -10.26 21.51 1.29
C ASP A 125 -9.04 21.56 2.22
N LEU A 126 -7.95 20.85 1.88
CA LEU A 126 -6.75 20.77 2.69
C LEU A 126 -5.53 21.26 1.92
N ARG A 127 -4.68 22.01 2.60
CA ARG A 127 -3.37 22.36 2.06
C ARG A 127 -2.38 21.22 2.36
N PRO A 128 -1.73 20.63 1.34
CA PRO A 128 -0.68 19.66 1.62
C PRO A 128 0.49 20.33 2.34
N ILE A 129 1.00 19.67 3.37
CA ILE A 129 2.16 20.14 4.15
C ILE A 129 3.49 19.81 3.46
N ILE A 130 3.49 18.78 2.61
CA ILE A 130 4.61 18.39 1.73
C ILE A 130 4.01 18.05 0.37
N ARG A 131 4.69 18.48 -0.70
CA ARG A 131 4.31 18.18 -2.08
C ARG A 131 5.55 17.95 -2.93
N PHE A 132 5.63 16.83 -3.64
CA PHE A 132 6.74 16.51 -4.53
C PHE A 132 6.28 15.72 -5.76
N GLU A 133 7.08 15.79 -6.82
CA GLU A 133 6.85 15.08 -8.08
C GLU A 133 7.83 13.90 -8.21
N GLU A 134 7.34 12.76 -8.69
CA GLU A 134 8.21 11.65 -9.11
C GLU A 134 8.77 11.91 -10.51
N GLU A 135 10.09 11.85 -10.68
CA GLU A 135 10.75 12.02 -12.00
C GLU A 135 10.33 10.99 -13.06
N HIS A 136 9.74 9.87 -12.66
CA HIS A 136 9.51 8.70 -13.52
C HIS A 136 8.04 8.42 -13.86
N SER A 137 7.11 9.13 -13.27
CA SER A 137 5.68 9.00 -13.59
C SER A 137 5.18 10.26 -14.31
N HIS A 138 4.27 10.10 -15.26
CA HIS A 138 3.57 11.23 -15.81
C HIS A 138 2.71 11.87 -14.71
N ALA A 139 3.27 12.92 -14.12
CA ALA A 139 2.61 14.00 -13.38
C ALA A 139 1.45 13.58 -12.44
N VAL A 140 1.68 12.74 -11.44
CA VAL A 140 0.80 12.74 -10.28
C VAL A 140 1.65 13.14 -9.09
N ASP A 141 1.46 14.36 -8.62
CA ASP A 141 2.09 14.88 -7.41
C ASP A 141 1.80 13.95 -6.23
N HIS A 142 2.82 13.66 -5.46
CA HIS A 142 2.64 13.12 -4.11
C HIS A 142 2.36 14.26 -3.16
N ARG A 143 1.30 14.12 -2.38
CA ARG A 143 0.87 15.08 -1.37
C ARG A 143 0.88 14.41 -0.02
N CYS A 144 1.24 15.15 1.01
CA CYS A 144 1.11 14.74 2.39
C CYS A 144 0.16 15.71 3.09
N TYR A 145 -0.93 15.19 3.64
CA TYR A 145 -1.92 16.00 4.35
C TYR A 145 -1.88 15.65 5.83
N ALA A 146 -1.95 16.65 6.70
CA ALA A 146 -2.14 16.42 8.12
C ALA A 146 -3.30 17.26 8.65
N LEU A 147 -4.07 16.70 9.58
CA LEU A 147 -5.08 17.45 10.31
C LEU A 147 -4.46 18.32 11.41
N ASP A 148 -3.31 17.90 11.94
CA ASP A 148 -2.51 18.66 12.88
C ASP A 148 -1.44 19.45 12.13
N GLU A 149 -1.51 20.79 12.15
CA GLU A 149 -0.51 21.65 11.54
C GLU A 149 0.89 21.44 12.12
N GLY A 150 0.98 20.97 13.37
CA GLY A 150 2.22 20.59 14.05
C GLY A 150 2.73 19.19 13.69
N ALA A 151 2.09 18.45 12.78
CA ALA A 151 2.44 17.07 12.47
C ALA A 151 3.91 16.86 12.10
N PHE A 152 4.57 17.85 11.52
CA PHE A 152 6.01 17.85 11.18
C PHE A 152 6.83 18.76 12.11
N ALA A 153 6.27 19.28 13.17
CA ALA A 153 7.03 20.04 14.16
C ALA A 153 7.98 19.13 14.97
N GLY A 154 8.96 19.74 15.67
CA GLY A 154 9.95 19.03 16.51
C GLY A 154 11.24 18.67 15.77
N ASP A 155 12.17 18.05 16.49
CA ASP A 155 13.54 17.73 16.03
C ASP A 155 13.79 16.21 15.88
N GLY A 156 12.76 15.39 16.11
CA GLY A 156 12.86 13.92 16.02
C GLY A 156 13.25 13.44 14.61
N PRO A 157 13.90 12.27 14.51
CA PRO A 157 14.27 11.69 13.22
C PRO A 157 13.05 11.46 12.31
N ILE A 158 13.25 11.59 11.00
CA ILE A 158 12.25 11.23 9.99
C ILE A 158 12.68 9.96 9.28
N VAL A 159 11.79 8.97 9.23
CA VAL A 159 11.97 7.69 8.52
C VAL A 159 11.11 7.73 7.25
N LEU A 160 11.76 7.84 6.11
CA LEU A 160 11.12 7.79 4.79
C LEU A 160 11.06 6.31 4.35
N VAL A 161 9.87 5.80 4.09
CA VAL A 161 9.66 4.38 3.79
C VAL A 161 9.19 4.21 2.35
N ASP A 162 9.94 3.41 1.59
CA ASP A 162 9.59 2.99 0.23
C ASP A 162 9.75 1.47 0.09
N ASP A 163 9.15 0.84 -0.92
CA ASP A 163 9.33 -0.58 -1.17
C ASP A 163 10.67 -0.88 -1.86
N GLU A 164 11.16 0.02 -2.70
CA GLU A 164 12.37 -0.14 -3.49
C GLU A 164 13.07 1.20 -3.73
N ILE A 165 14.35 1.27 -3.43
CA ILE A 165 15.19 2.41 -3.80
C ILE A 165 16.05 2.03 -5.01
N THR A 166 15.88 2.76 -6.11
CA THR A 166 16.71 2.60 -7.32
C THR A 166 17.80 3.69 -7.36
N THR A 167 17.46 4.90 -7.80
CA THR A 167 18.37 6.05 -7.78
C THR A 167 18.29 6.87 -6.50
N GLY A 168 17.15 6.77 -5.79
CA GLY A 168 16.87 7.56 -4.61
C GLY A 168 16.58 9.04 -4.85
N LYS A 169 16.45 9.49 -6.11
CA LYS A 169 16.24 10.91 -6.45
C LYS A 169 14.96 11.47 -5.84
N THR A 170 13.86 10.70 -5.88
CA THR A 170 12.59 11.08 -5.23
C THR A 170 12.81 11.34 -3.74
N THR A 171 13.54 10.47 -3.07
CA THR A 171 13.86 10.60 -1.64
C THR A 171 14.70 11.84 -1.36
N LEU A 172 15.71 12.13 -2.19
CA LEU A 172 16.53 13.34 -2.06
C LEU A 172 15.70 14.61 -2.22
N ASN A 173 14.76 14.63 -3.18
CA ASN A 173 13.86 15.77 -3.40
C ASN A 173 12.95 16.00 -2.19
N ILE A 174 12.39 14.92 -1.63
CA ILE A 174 11.54 15.00 -0.41
C ILE A 174 12.34 15.53 0.78
N ILE A 175 13.58 15.06 0.97
CA ILE A 175 14.44 15.56 2.06
C ILE A 175 14.68 17.07 1.91
N ARG A 176 14.91 17.57 0.68
CA ARG A 176 15.06 19.02 0.42
C ARG A 176 13.78 19.78 0.77
N ASP A 177 12.61 19.28 0.33
CA ASP A 177 11.32 19.92 0.61
C ASP A 177 11.01 19.93 2.12
N ILE A 178 11.22 18.81 2.81
CA ILE A 178 11.09 18.75 4.27
C ILE A 178 12.05 19.72 4.94
N GLN A 179 13.30 19.78 4.50
CA GLN A 179 14.34 20.60 5.10
C GLN A 179 14.07 22.10 4.96
N GLU A 180 13.39 22.49 3.87
CA GLU A 180 12.98 23.89 3.66
C GLU A 180 11.91 24.34 4.66
N HIS A 181 10.96 23.46 5.00
CA HIS A 181 9.79 23.82 5.81
C HIS A 181 9.89 23.34 7.26
N PHE A 182 10.53 22.18 7.47
CA PHE A 182 10.62 21.49 8.77
C PHE A 182 12.03 20.91 8.97
N PRO A 183 13.05 21.77 9.20
CA PRO A 183 14.46 21.33 9.25
C PRO A 183 14.67 20.19 10.24
N ARG A 184 15.46 19.18 9.83
CA ARG A 184 15.85 18.02 10.64
C ARG A 184 17.36 17.81 10.58
N LYS A 185 17.87 17.09 11.57
CA LYS A 185 19.29 16.68 11.58
C LYS A 185 19.48 15.24 11.14
N GLN A 186 18.43 14.42 11.24
CA GLN A 186 18.55 12.99 11.02
C GLN A 186 17.38 12.46 10.19
N TYR A 187 17.74 11.76 9.11
CA TYR A 187 16.82 11.03 8.24
C TYR A 187 17.24 9.57 8.19
N VAL A 188 16.25 8.68 8.14
CA VAL A 188 16.45 7.27 7.81
C VAL A 188 15.65 6.98 6.54
N ILE A 189 16.23 6.20 5.64
CA ILE A 189 15.56 5.76 4.42
C ILE A 189 15.41 4.25 4.51
N ALA A 190 14.19 3.79 4.73
CA ALA A 190 13.88 2.38 4.90
C ALA A 190 13.24 1.79 3.65
N SER A 191 13.74 0.66 3.17
CA SER A 191 13.18 -0.05 2.02
C SER A 191 13.38 -1.56 2.12
N LEU A 192 12.61 -2.33 1.35
CA LEU A 192 12.89 -3.77 1.20
C LEU A 192 14.14 -3.99 0.36
N LEU A 193 14.30 -3.20 -0.72
CA LEU A 193 15.34 -3.33 -1.71
C LEU A 193 16.10 -2.02 -1.89
N ASP A 194 17.44 -2.08 -1.89
CA ASP A 194 18.32 -0.94 -2.20
C ASP A 194 19.24 -1.32 -3.37
N TRP A 195 19.00 -0.71 -4.53
CA TRP A 195 19.71 -0.93 -5.78
C TRP A 195 20.53 0.27 -6.22
N ARG A 196 20.80 1.22 -5.34
CA ARG A 196 21.57 2.41 -5.66
C ARG A 196 22.97 2.04 -6.13
N THR A 197 23.41 2.73 -7.19
CA THR A 197 24.78 2.67 -7.67
C THR A 197 25.72 3.48 -6.79
N ASP A 198 27.02 3.31 -6.96
CA ASP A 198 28.03 4.10 -6.21
C ASP A 198 27.84 5.62 -6.46
N SER A 199 27.42 6.02 -7.67
CA SER A 199 27.11 7.42 -8.00
C SER A 199 25.82 7.93 -7.31
N ASP A 200 24.81 7.06 -7.16
CA ASP A 200 23.61 7.43 -6.43
C ASP A 200 23.90 7.56 -4.93
N GLU A 201 24.71 6.67 -4.37
CA GLU A 201 25.17 6.79 -2.96
C GLU A 201 25.96 8.08 -2.73
N GLN A 202 26.82 8.48 -3.70
CA GLN A 202 27.53 9.74 -3.60
C GLN A 202 26.59 10.95 -3.57
N ALA A 203 25.47 10.91 -4.34
CA ALA A 203 24.47 11.99 -4.31
C ALA A 203 23.83 12.16 -2.92
N PHE A 204 23.67 11.07 -2.16
CA PHE A 204 23.20 11.15 -0.76
C PHE A 204 24.27 11.78 0.15
N ALA A 205 25.54 11.38 0.02
CA ALA A 205 26.64 11.97 0.79
C ALA A 205 26.81 13.46 0.47
N ASP A 206 26.65 13.86 -0.78
CA ASP A 206 26.71 15.27 -1.19
C ASP A 206 25.57 16.08 -0.54
N LEU A 207 24.36 15.51 -0.47
CA LEU A 207 23.21 16.15 0.20
C LEU A 207 23.42 16.28 1.72
N GLU A 208 24.02 15.28 2.37
CA GLU A 208 24.38 15.35 3.80
C GLU A 208 25.29 16.54 4.08
N VAL A 209 26.32 16.72 3.23
CA VAL A 209 27.26 17.85 3.34
C VAL A 209 26.56 19.18 3.05
N GLU A 210 25.74 19.24 1.99
CA GLU A 210 25.01 20.45 1.58
C GLU A 210 24.09 20.97 2.69
N LEU A 211 23.32 20.06 3.32
CA LEU A 211 22.29 20.43 4.30
C LEU A 211 22.76 20.31 5.76
N GLY A 212 23.94 19.75 6.02
CA GLY A 212 24.46 19.51 7.36
C GLY A 212 23.59 18.54 8.16
N ILE A 213 23.16 17.46 7.52
CA ILE A 213 22.27 16.40 8.05
C ILE A 213 22.96 15.04 7.98
N THR A 214 22.35 14.03 8.58
CA THR A 214 22.71 12.61 8.44
C THR A 214 21.58 11.84 7.79
N ILE A 215 21.90 11.01 6.79
CA ILE A 215 20.96 10.13 6.10
C ILE A 215 21.42 8.68 6.26
N THR A 216 20.67 7.89 7.01
CA THR A 216 20.97 6.47 7.24
C THR A 216 20.11 5.60 6.32
N PRO A 217 20.68 4.94 5.29
CA PRO A 217 19.95 3.97 4.49
C PRO A 217 19.82 2.65 5.25
N LEU A 218 18.63 2.07 5.19
CA LEU A 218 18.26 0.81 5.85
C LEU A 218 17.47 -0.06 4.88
N SER A 219 17.92 -1.27 4.60
CA SER A 219 17.22 -2.18 3.70
C SER A 219 17.33 -3.64 4.12
N LEU A 220 16.32 -4.46 3.76
CA LEU A 220 16.42 -5.90 3.98
C LEU A 220 17.40 -6.55 2.99
N LEU A 221 17.48 -6.03 1.79
CA LEU A 221 18.40 -6.49 0.76
C LEU A 221 19.01 -5.32 0.01
N LYS A 222 20.35 -5.28 -0.03
CA LYS A 222 21.11 -4.34 -0.85
C LYS A 222 21.88 -5.11 -1.92
N GLY A 223 21.93 -4.57 -3.15
CA GLY A 223 22.63 -5.21 -4.24
C GLY A 223 22.85 -4.31 -5.44
N LYS A 224 23.44 -4.87 -6.49
CA LYS A 224 23.62 -4.22 -7.79
C LYS A 224 22.81 -4.97 -8.84
N ILE A 225 22.19 -4.24 -9.77
CA ILE A 225 21.41 -4.79 -10.86
C ILE A 225 22.14 -4.51 -12.15
N GLU A 226 22.36 -5.57 -12.92
CA GLU A 226 22.79 -5.49 -14.30
C GLU A 226 21.65 -5.98 -15.21
N VAL A 227 21.25 -5.14 -16.16
CA VAL A 227 20.17 -5.43 -17.10
C VAL A 227 20.78 -5.68 -18.47
N GLN A 228 20.58 -6.89 -18.99
CA GLN A 228 21.01 -7.27 -20.34
C GLN A 228 19.78 -7.42 -21.24
N GLY A 229 19.79 -6.70 -22.37
CA GLY A 229 18.70 -6.71 -23.34
C GLY A 229 17.54 -5.77 -22.97
N VAL A 230 16.52 -5.78 -23.81
CA VAL A 230 15.25 -5.06 -23.63
C VAL A 230 14.10 -6.04 -23.86
N PRO A 231 13.01 -5.95 -23.09
CA PRO A 231 11.87 -6.82 -23.34
C PRO A 231 11.27 -6.51 -24.71
N ILE A 232 11.05 -7.55 -25.50
CA ILE A 232 10.33 -7.47 -26.77
C ILE A 232 8.84 -7.57 -26.40
N LEU A 233 8.18 -6.42 -26.30
CA LEU A 233 6.74 -6.36 -26.08
C LEU A 233 6.07 -6.31 -27.45
N ASP A 234 5.09 -7.16 -27.69
CA ASP A 234 4.29 -7.11 -28.90
C ASP A 234 3.42 -5.87 -28.88
N HIS A 235 3.91 -4.80 -29.51
CA HIS A 235 3.31 -3.47 -29.47
C HIS A 235 1.88 -3.42 -30.03
N ALA A 236 1.47 -4.41 -30.82
CA ALA A 236 0.13 -4.47 -31.39
C ALA A 236 -0.96 -4.74 -30.34
N GLU A 237 -0.65 -5.51 -29.31
CA GLU A 237 -1.59 -5.80 -28.21
C GLU A 237 -1.67 -4.65 -27.17
N TYR A 238 -0.61 -3.83 -27.05
CA TYR A 238 -0.50 -2.79 -26.02
C TYR A 238 -0.70 -1.35 -26.51
N ALA A 239 -0.52 -1.08 -27.79
CA ALA A 239 -0.83 0.23 -28.38
C ALA A 239 -2.31 0.61 -28.25
N GLY A 240 -3.20 -0.36 -28.04
CA GLY A 240 -4.61 -0.16 -27.74
C GLY A 240 -4.92 0.17 -26.28
N GLN A 241 -3.98 0.06 -25.34
CA GLN A 241 -4.23 0.34 -23.92
C GLN A 241 -4.03 1.81 -23.53
N ALA A 242 -3.38 2.61 -24.40
CA ALA A 242 -3.34 4.07 -24.30
C ALA A 242 -4.57 4.74 -24.97
N GLY A 243 -5.39 3.97 -25.65
CA GLY A 243 -6.64 4.40 -26.31
C GLY A 243 -7.38 3.16 -26.82
N HIS A 244 -8.51 2.87 -26.21
CA HIS A 244 -9.53 1.92 -26.68
C HIS A 244 -9.03 0.69 -27.45
N SER A 245 -8.78 -0.44 -26.81
CA SER A 245 -8.80 -1.73 -27.50
C SER A 245 -9.41 -2.82 -26.65
N GLU A 246 -10.48 -3.39 -27.19
CA GLU A 246 -11.20 -4.56 -26.70
C GLU A 246 -10.44 -5.89 -26.87
N HIS A 247 -9.18 -5.88 -27.37
CA HIS A 247 -8.50 -7.09 -27.81
C HIS A 247 -7.46 -7.70 -26.86
N ALA A 248 -7.10 -7.04 -25.75
CA ALA A 248 -6.25 -7.69 -24.72
C ALA A 248 -7.03 -8.71 -23.87
N ALA A 249 -8.35 -8.81 -24.06
CA ALA A 249 -9.22 -9.80 -23.40
C ALA A 249 -9.21 -11.20 -24.07
N THR A 250 -8.52 -11.38 -25.19
CA THR A 250 -8.70 -12.58 -26.02
C THR A 250 -7.82 -13.77 -25.64
N SER A 251 -6.91 -13.65 -24.69
CA SER A 251 -6.18 -14.82 -24.13
C SER A 251 -6.79 -15.38 -22.84
N MET A 252 -7.79 -14.73 -22.27
CA MET A 252 -8.58 -15.29 -21.17
C MET A 252 -9.90 -15.81 -21.73
N ALA A 253 -9.98 -17.13 -21.79
CA ALA A 253 -11.11 -17.91 -22.27
C ALA A 253 -12.48 -17.31 -21.90
N GLU A 254 -13.44 -17.53 -22.78
CA GLU A 254 -14.86 -17.37 -22.56
C GLU A 254 -15.29 -17.90 -21.17
N VAL A 255 -15.24 -17.04 -20.15
CA VAL A 255 -15.79 -17.34 -18.83
C VAL A 255 -17.25 -16.94 -18.87
N ASN A 256 -18.12 -17.89 -18.52
CA ASN A 256 -19.55 -17.83 -18.49
C ASN A 256 -20.10 -16.48 -18.01
N LYS A 257 -21.05 -15.93 -18.76
CA LYS A 257 -21.71 -14.65 -18.56
C LYS A 257 -22.70 -14.57 -17.37
N ASP A 258 -22.75 -15.56 -16.49
CA ASP A 258 -23.65 -15.49 -15.33
C ASP A 258 -22.94 -14.87 -14.12
N ALA A 259 -22.98 -13.54 -14.06
CA ALA A 259 -22.42 -12.71 -13.01
C ALA A 259 -23.22 -12.77 -11.68
N SER A 260 -23.66 -13.94 -11.23
CA SER A 260 -24.55 -14.07 -10.07
C SER A 260 -23.86 -14.07 -8.70
N GLY A 261 -22.55 -13.90 -8.64
CA GLY A 261 -21.78 -14.07 -7.41
C GLY A 261 -21.28 -12.79 -6.68
N ILE A 262 -21.63 -11.58 -7.17
CA ILE A 262 -21.19 -10.34 -6.50
C ILE A 262 -22.21 -9.92 -5.45
N ILE A 263 -21.77 -9.75 -4.21
CA ILE A 263 -22.57 -9.34 -3.07
C ILE A 263 -21.99 -8.05 -2.49
N ASP A 264 -22.78 -6.98 -2.51
CA ASP A 264 -22.40 -5.71 -1.90
C ASP A 264 -22.70 -5.71 -0.40
N HIS A 265 -21.71 -5.31 0.39
CA HIS A 265 -21.85 -5.10 1.82
C HIS A 265 -21.52 -3.67 2.18
N ARG A 266 -22.38 -3.03 2.96
CA ARG A 266 -22.17 -1.69 3.47
C ARG A 266 -22.01 -1.75 4.99
N PHE A 267 -20.80 -1.49 5.45
CA PHE A 267 -20.48 -1.54 6.89
C PHE A 267 -20.64 -0.21 7.60
N GLU A 268 -21.19 0.84 6.98
CA GLU A 268 -21.33 2.16 7.57
C GLU A 268 -21.91 2.18 8.98
N LYS A 269 -22.87 1.28 9.24
CA LYS A 269 -23.50 1.17 10.57
C LYS A 269 -22.65 0.40 11.58
N ASP A 270 -21.72 -0.41 11.11
CA ASP A 270 -20.92 -1.32 11.92
C ASP A 270 -19.50 -0.85 12.12
N THR A 271 -19.05 0.13 11.32
CA THR A 271 -17.76 0.81 11.48
C THR A 271 -17.86 2.05 12.37
N SER A 272 -18.84 2.08 13.28
CA SER A 272 -19.06 3.23 14.18
C SER A 272 -17.87 3.56 15.10
N GLY A 273 -16.90 2.64 15.23
CA GLY A 273 -15.67 2.87 15.97
C GLY A 273 -14.49 3.37 15.11
N PHE A 274 -14.56 3.25 13.77
CA PHE A 274 -13.59 3.92 12.92
C PHE A 274 -13.89 5.42 12.87
N GLU A 275 -12.97 6.22 13.41
CA GLU A 275 -13.07 7.66 13.31
C GLU A 275 -12.96 8.11 11.84
N ARG A 276 -13.85 9.04 11.45
CA ARG A 276 -13.99 9.52 10.08
C ARG A 276 -13.39 10.90 9.91
N VAL A 277 -12.78 11.12 8.77
CA VAL A 277 -12.28 12.43 8.34
C VAL A 277 -13.11 12.90 7.16
N VAL A 278 -13.89 13.97 7.37
CA VAL A 278 -14.88 14.45 6.40
C VAL A 278 -14.24 15.47 5.46
N HIS A 279 -13.68 14.97 4.37
CA HIS A 279 -13.17 15.77 3.25
C HIS A 279 -13.53 15.08 1.94
N SER A 280 -13.66 15.87 0.87
CA SER A 280 -13.87 15.37 -0.47
C SER A 280 -12.55 15.26 -1.22
N SER A 281 -12.39 14.24 -2.07
CA SER A 281 -11.34 14.23 -3.07
C SER A 281 -11.84 14.72 -4.42
N MET A 282 -10.94 15.26 -5.22
CA MET A 282 -11.19 15.66 -6.60
C MET A 282 -10.30 14.83 -7.53
N SER A 283 -10.91 14.12 -8.46
CA SER A 283 -10.19 13.36 -9.49
C SER A 283 -9.77 14.24 -10.67
N THR A 284 -8.86 13.75 -11.51
CA THR A 284 -8.41 14.47 -12.71
C THR A 284 -9.49 14.60 -13.77
N ASP A 285 -10.50 13.74 -13.78
CA ASP A 285 -11.68 13.82 -14.65
C ASP A 285 -12.81 14.68 -14.06
N GLY A 286 -12.57 15.36 -12.94
CA GLY A 286 -13.49 16.30 -12.31
C GLY A 286 -14.56 15.68 -11.41
N TYR A 287 -14.45 14.39 -11.09
CA TYR A 287 -15.34 13.74 -10.13
C TYR A 287 -14.95 14.09 -8.69
N ALA A 288 -15.92 14.55 -7.91
CA ALA A 288 -15.77 14.80 -6.48
C ALA A 288 -16.33 13.61 -5.69
N ASN A 289 -15.47 12.85 -5.02
CA ASN A 289 -15.91 11.82 -4.08
C ASN A 289 -16.12 12.45 -2.70
N THR A 290 -17.36 12.45 -2.22
CA THR A 290 -17.77 13.06 -0.93
C THR A 290 -17.87 12.06 0.20
N ALA A 291 -17.64 10.76 -0.03
CA ALA A 291 -17.56 9.78 1.03
C ALA A 291 -16.38 10.12 1.96
N PRO A 292 -16.55 10.08 3.28
CA PRO A 292 -15.48 10.43 4.22
C PRO A 292 -14.34 9.40 4.16
N TYR A 293 -13.16 9.81 4.62
CA TYR A 293 -12.01 8.94 4.82
C TYR A 293 -12.05 8.27 6.19
N LEU A 294 -11.25 7.21 6.36
CA LEU A 294 -10.91 6.65 7.67
C LEU A 294 -9.68 7.35 8.24
N LYS A 295 -9.75 7.79 9.51
CA LYS A 295 -8.59 8.39 10.20
C LYS A 295 -7.40 7.42 10.25
N TYR A 296 -7.68 6.16 10.56
CA TYR A 296 -6.64 5.18 10.90
C TYR A 296 -5.88 4.60 9.68
N THR A 297 -6.10 5.11 8.49
CA THR A 297 -5.24 4.77 7.33
C THR A 297 -3.83 5.35 7.46
N GLY A 298 -3.68 6.45 8.19
CA GLY A 298 -2.44 7.22 8.28
C GLY A 298 -2.32 8.35 7.26
N ARG A 299 -3.28 8.51 6.34
CA ARG A 299 -3.29 9.60 5.35
C ARG A 299 -3.19 10.99 5.99
N PHE A 300 -3.79 11.17 7.17
CA PHE A 300 -3.86 12.43 7.88
C PHE A 300 -3.00 12.49 9.15
N GLY A 301 -2.17 11.48 9.36
CA GLY A 301 -1.32 11.34 10.54
C GLY A 301 -1.94 10.46 11.63
N LEU A 302 -1.07 9.66 12.27
CA LEU A 302 -1.38 8.79 13.42
C LEU A 302 -0.35 8.99 14.50
N GLN A 303 -0.78 8.82 15.74
CA GLN A 303 0.08 8.73 16.91
C GLN A 303 0.00 7.31 17.51
N SER A 304 1.02 6.88 18.26
CA SER A 304 1.02 5.55 18.91
C SER A 304 -0.26 5.30 19.74
N ALA A 305 -0.84 6.35 20.33
CA ALA A 305 -2.08 6.26 21.08
C ALA A 305 -3.29 5.80 20.23
N ASP A 306 -3.27 5.99 18.91
CA ASP A 306 -4.34 5.57 18.00
C ASP A 306 -4.35 4.05 17.76
N ASN A 307 -3.22 3.36 18.02
CA ASN A 307 -3.04 1.95 17.68
C ASN A 307 -4.03 1.01 18.37
N SER A 308 -4.36 1.26 19.64
CA SER A 308 -5.30 0.40 20.37
C SER A 308 -6.73 0.49 19.84
N ALA A 309 -7.16 1.69 19.44
CA ALA A 309 -8.46 1.90 18.81
C ALA A 309 -8.51 1.23 17.43
N LEU A 310 -7.46 1.38 16.62
CA LEU A 310 -7.34 0.71 15.33
C LEU A 310 -7.40 -0.81 15.47
N ASP A 311 -6.65 -1.41 16.41
CA ASP A 311 -6.65 -2.85 16.63
C ASP A 311 -8.06 -3.37 17.00
N ALA A 312 -8.77 -2.69 17.89
CA ALA A 312 -10.13 -3.05 18.26
C ALA A 312 -11.10 -3.04 17.07
N GLU A 313 -10.97 -2.05 16.17
CA GLU A 313 -11.80 -1.96 14.97
C GLU A 313 -11.45 -3.03 13.93
N ILE A 314 -10.16 -3.37 13.78
CA ILE A 314 -9.72 -4.45 12.91
C ILE A 314 -10.30 -5.78 13.38
N THR A 315 -10.17 -6.09 14.68
CA THR A 315 -10.71 -7.34 15.26
C THR A 315 -12.21 -7.44 15.09
N ARG A 316 -12.97 -6.37 15.40
CA ARG A 316 -14.42 -6.33 15.21
C ARG A 316 -14.82 -6.56 13.74
N THR A 317 -14.12 -5.92 12.81
CA THR A 317 -14.38 -6.07 11.38
C THR A 317 -14.04 -7.47 10.91
N ALA A 318 -12.93 -8.04 11.34
CA ALA A 318 -12.53 -9.41 11.01
C ALA A 318 -13.55 -10.44 11.55
N GLU A 319 -14.03 -10.31 12.78
CA GLU A 319 -15.09 -11.16 13.35
C GLU A 319 -16.35 -11.12 12.49
N ARG A 320 -16.76 -9.94 12.03
CA ARG A 320 -17.94 -9.79 11.19
C ARG A 320 -17.73 -10.40 9.81
N LEU A 321 -16.60 -10.14 9.15
CA LEU A 321 -16.31 -10.78 7.86
C LEU A 321 -16.22 -12.29 7.99
N ASN A 322 -15.73 -12.79 9.11
CA ASN A 322 -15.67 -14.22 9.38
C ASN A 322 -17.04 -14.88 9.51
N GLN A 323 -18.07 -14.13 9.95
CA GLN A 323 -19.46 -14.60 9.95
C GLN A 323 -20.05 -14.72 8.53
N LEU A 324 -19.55 -13.90 7.59
CA LEU A 324 -19.94 -13.93 6.18
C LEU A 324 -19.13 -14.96 5.39
N ARG A 325 -17.92 -15.25 5.85
CA ARG A 325 -16.98 -16.16 5.20
C ARG A 325 -17.54 -17.58 5.14
N SER A 326 -17.52 -18.14 3.94
CA SER A 326 -17.98 -19.51 3.68
C SER A 326 -16.99 -20.32 2.84
N GLY A 327 -16.03 -19.64 2.17
CA GLY A 327 -15.00 -20.26 1.37
C GLY A 327 -13.89 -20.88 2.21
N GLN A 328 -13.27 -21.96 1.71
CA GLN A 328 -12.09 -22.56 2.35
C GLN A 328 -10.83 -21.78 2.02
N ARG A 329 -10.72 -21.23 0.82
CA ARG A 329 -9.59 -20.44 0.36
C ARG A 329 -10.06 -19.04 -0.01
N THR A 330 -9.73 -18.07 0.81
CA THR A 330 -10.23 -16.70 0.75
C THR A 330 -9.12 -15.73 0.33
N LEU A 331 -9.45 -14.81 -0.59
CA LEU A 331 -8.60 -13.66 -0.90
C LEU A 331 -9.23 -12.39 -0.32
N VAL A 332 -8.46 -11.64 0.45
CA VAL A 332 -8.82 -10.27 0.86
C VAL A 332 -8.04 -9.29 0.00
N MET A 333 -8.75 -8.38 -0.65
CA MET A 333 -8.16 -7.37 -1.53
C MET A 333 -8.35 -5.98 -0.95
N GLY A 334 -7.25 -5.21 -0.82
CA GLY A 334 -7.29 -3.77 -0.65
C GLY A 334 -7.38 -3.06 -2.00
N THR A 335 -7.66 -1.76 -1.99
CA THR A 335 -7.71 -0.93 -3.21
C THR A 335 -6.71 0.23 -3.14
N GLY A 336 -5.79 0.29 -4.11
CA GLY A 336 -4.82 1.38 -4.23
C GLY A 336 -3.98 1.58 -2.97
N GLU A 337 -4.13 2.73 -2.34
CA GLU A 337 -3.44 3.13 -1.10
C GLU A 337 -4.06 2.50 0.17
N PHE A 338 -5.30 2.03 0.08
CA PHE A 338 -5.99 1.37 1.20
C PHE A 338 -5.54 -0.09 1.33
N MET A 339 -4.35 -0.28 1.89
CA MET A 339 -3.68 -1.58 1.97
C MET A 339 -3.58 -2.12 3.39
N TYR A 340 -3.14 -1.31 4.36
CA TYR A 340 -2.77 -1.78 5.70
C TYR A 340 -3.97 -2.37 6.48
N ILE A 341 -5.09 -1.64 6.54
CA ILE A 341 -6.29 -2.12 7.23
C ILE A 341 -6.82 -3.42 6.62
N PRO A 342 -7.00 -3.54 5.28
CA PRO A 342 -7.33 -4.80 4.64
C PRO A 342 -6.36 -5.95 4.94
N MET A 343 -5.05 -5.67 4.95
CA MET A 343 -4.02 -6.66 5.26
C MET A 343 -4.12 -7.16 6.72
N ARG A 344 -4.34 -6.25 7.68
CA ARG A 344 -4.56 -6.59 9.08
C ARG A 344 -5.82 -7.41 9.29
N ILE A 345 -6.92 -7.04 8.63
CA ILE A 345 -8.18 -7.81 8.66
C ILE A 345 -7.93 -9.22 8.10
N ALA A 346 -7.24 -9.33 6.95
CA ALA A 346 -6.91 -10.63 6.37
C ALA A 346 -6.12 -11.53 7.34
N ALA A 347 -5.19 -10.96 8.10
CA ALA A 347 -4.39 -11.69 9.08
C ALA A 347 -5.25 -12.26 10.24
N GLU A 348 -6.37 -11.63 10.58
CA GLU A 348 -7.27 -12.04 11.67
C GLU A 348 -8.40 -12.98 11.23
N LEU A 349 -8.64 -13.13 9.91
CA LEU A 349 -9.66 -14.04 9.38
C LEU A 349 -9.32 -15.55 9.53
N GLY A 350 -8.09 -15.88 9.95
CA GLY A 350 -7.69 -17.27 10.21
C GLY A 350 -6.91 -17.92 9.06
N PRO A 351 -6.89 -19.26 8.98
CA PRO A 351 -6.08 -20.00 8.01
C PRO A 351 -6.64 -19.88 6.59
N ASN A 352 -5.78 -20.17 5.60
CA ASN A 352 -6.11 -20.15 4.17
C ASN A 352 -6.65 -18.80 3.66
N VAL A 353 -6.26 -17.71 4.31
CA VAL A 353 -6.56 -16.35 3.87
C VAL A 353 -5.31 -15.74 3.26
N TYR A 354 -5.47 -15.16 2.08
CA TYR A 354 -4.43 -14.46 1.34
C TYR A 354 -4.79 -12.99 1.22
N PHE A 355 -3.78 -12.16 1.06
CA PHE A 355 -3.92 -10.71 0.90
C PHE A 355 -3.29 -10.25 -0.41
N GLN A 356 -3.97 -9.34 -1.08
CA GLN A 356 -3.44 -8.57 -2.20
C GLN A 356 -4.08 -7.18 -2.24
N SER A 357 -3.42 -6.18 -2.82
CA SER A 357 -4.03 -4.90 -3.17
C SER A 357 -4.02 -4.73 -4.69
N THR A 358 -4.97 -3.95 -5.20
CA THR A 358 -4.93 -3.48 -6.59
C THR A 358 -3.76 -2.53 -6.80
N THR A 359 -3.34 -2.32 -8.04
CA THR A 359 -2.19 -1.45 -8.36
C THR A 359 -2.45 -0.62 -9.62
N ARG A 360 -1.81 0.55 -9.69
CA ARG A 360 -1.76 1.37 -10.91
C ARG A 360 -0.56 1.03 -11.82
N SER A 361 0.30 0.10 -11.38
CA SER A 361 1.52 -0.25 -12.12
C SER A 361 1.23 -1.17 -13.30
N PRO A 362 1.40 -0.73 -14.57
CA PRO A 362 1.14 -1.55 -15.73
C PRO A 362 2.30 -2.53 -15.96
N VAL A 363 2.02 -3.81 -15.82
CA VAL A 363 2.95 -4.92 -16.02
C VAL A 363 2.43 -5.80 -17.14
N TYR A 364 3.32 -6.32 -17.99
CA TYR A 364 2.97 -7.28 -19.03
C TYR A 364 2.75 -8.67 -18.42
N PRO A 365 1.56 -9.27 -18.48
CA PRO A 365 1.34 -10.63 -17.99
C PRO A 365 1.89 -11.63 -19.01
N HIS A 366 2.67 -12.60 -18.53
CA HIS A 366 3.19 -13.67 -19.37
C HIS A 366 3.36 -14.97 -18.56
N ARG A 367 2.83 -16.09 -19.08
CA ARG A 367 2.95 -17.41 -18.43
C ARG A 367 4.24 -18.09 -18.83
N GLU A 368 5.27 -17.87 -18.05
CA GLU A 368 6.56 -18.51 -18.20
C GLU A 368 7.16 -18.80 -16.82
N GLU A 369 7.90 -19.89 -16.70
CA GLU A 369 8.59 -20.23 -15.45
C GLU A 369 9.60 -19.14 -15.06
N GLY A 370 9.55 -18.70 -13.82
CA GLY A 370 10.40 -17.61 -13.32
C GLY A 370 9.90 -16.19 -13.62
N TYR A 371 8.86 -16.02 -14.46
CA TYR A 371 8.26 -14.71 -14.70
C TYR A 371 7.26 -14.34 -13.59
N GLY A 372 7.31 -13.08 -13.13
CA GLY A 372 6.62 -12.67 -11.90
C GLY A 372 5.11 -12.43 -12.02
N VAL A 373 4.58 -12.23 -13.24
CA VAL A 373 3.16 -11.89 -13.46
C VAL A 373 2.58 -12.76 -14.57
N ALA A 374 1.83 -13.79 -14.18
CA ALA A 374 1.32 -14.79 -15.10
C ALA A 374 -0.01 -14.39 -15.78
N CYS A 375 -0.85 -13.64 -15.08
CA CYS A 375 -2.17 -13.18 -15.56
C CYS A 375 -2.55 -11.86 -14.91
N GLY A 376 -3.57 -11.19 -15.46
CA GLY A 376 -4.09 -9.95 -14.89
C GLY A 376 -5.36 -9.48 -15.56
N VAL A 377 -6.16 -8.74 -14.79
CA VAL A 377 -7.32 -7.99 -15.27
C VAL A 377 -7.12 -6.50 -15.01
N THR A 378 -7.71 -5.65 -15.83
CA THR A 378 -7.60 -4.19 -15.71
C THR A 378 -8.94 -3.53 -15.84
N TYR A 379 -9.11 -2.39 -15.15
CA TYR A 379 -10.31 -1.58 -15.19
C TYR A 379 -9.98 -0.10 -14.88
N PRO A 380 -10.79 0.87 -15.34
CA PRO A 380 -10.71 2.25 -14.90
C PRO A 380 -10.94 2.36 -13.40
N SER A 381 -10.14 3.16 -12.70
CA SER A 381 -10.33 3.37 -11.26
C SER A 381 -11.69 4.00 -10.97
N PRO A 382 -12.46 3.51 -9.98
CA PRO A 382 -13.71 4.16 -9.56
C PRO A 382 -13.51 5.58 -9.03
N GLU A 383 -12.33 5.87 -8.50
CA GLU A 383 -11.99 7.19 -7.94
C GLU A 383 -11.56 8.19 -9.02
N ASP A 384 -10.89 7.71 -10.08
CA ASP A 384 -10.45 8.53 -11.21
C ASP A 384 -10.43 7.68 -12.49
N SER A 385 -11.39 7.87 -13.38
CA SER A 385 -11.55 7.03 -14.59
C SER A 385 -10.42 7.17 -15.61
N THR A 386 -9.59 8.20 -15.50
CA THR A 386 -8.41 8.37 -16.34
C THR A 386 -7.26 7.44 -15.94
N ILE A 387 -7.34 6.87 -14.73
CA ILE A 387 -6.35 5.98 -14.16
C ILE A 387 -6.81 4.54 -14.30
N ARG A 388 -5.92 3.66 -14.73
CA ARG A 388 -6.18 2.22 -14.76
C ARG A 388 -5.65 1.54 -13.51
N ASN A 389 -6.48 0.66 -12.97
CA ASN A 389 -6.12 -0.28 -11.92
C ASN A 389 -5.96 -1.69 -12.49
N PHE A 390 -5.14 -2.47 -11.84
CA PHE A 390 -4.80 -3.84 -12.21
C PHE A 390 -4.92 -4.77 -11.02
N ILE A 391 -5.35 -6.02 -11.28
CA ILE A 391 -5.29 -7.16 -10.38
C ILE A 391 -4.48 -8.23 -11.10
N TYR A 392 -3.40 -8.70 -10.48
CA TYR A 392 -2.49 -9.65 -11.08
C TYR A 392 -2.45 -10.98 -10.32
N ASN A 393 -2.08 -12.06 -11.01
CA ASN A 393 -1.82 -13.37 -10.43
C ASN A 393 -2.98 -13.96 -9.61
N VAL A 394 -4.21 -13.69 -10.03
CA VAL A 394 -5.42 -14.33 -9.53
C VAL A 394 -6.00 -15.15 -10.67
N ASP A 395 -5.77 -16.45 -10.65
CA ASP A 395 -6.30 -17.37 -11.66
C ASP A 395 -7.78 -17.70 -11.38
N PRO A 396 -8.59 -17.89 -12.42
CA PRO A 396 -9.98 -18.32 -12.25
C PRO A 396 -10.10 -19.59 -11.41
N GLY A 397 -10.95 -19.57 -10.39
CA GLY A 397 -11.16 -20.68 -9.47
C GLY A 397 -10.01 -20.91 -8.45
N GLN A 398 -9.04 -20.01 -8.38
CA GLN A 398 -7.97 -20.09 -7.39
C GLN A 398 -8.48 -19.85 -5.96
N TYR A 399 -9.51 -19.04 -5.80
CA TYR A 399 -10.16 -18.72 -4.53
C TYR A 399 -11.66 -19.02 -4.59
N ASP A 400 -12.19 -19.57 -3.51
CA ASP A 400 -13.64 -19.85 -3.39
C ASP A 400 -14.42 -18.57 -3.09
N GLU A 401 -13.73 -17.58 -2.49
CA GLU A 401 -14.33 -16.36 -2.00
C GLU A 401 -13.32 -15.21 -2.02
N ILE A 402 -13.77 -14.03 -2.44
CA ILE A 402 -12.98 -12.80 -2.46
C ILE A 402 -13.71 -11.72 -1.68
N PHE A 403 -13.02 -11.06 -0.73
CA PHE A 403 -13.46 -9.82 -0.09
C PHE A 403 -12.67 -8.65 -0.65
N VAL A 404 -13.33 -7.74 -1.35
CA VAL A 404 -12.76 -6.47 -1.82
C VAL A 404 -13.11 -5.39 -0.82
N LEU A 405 -12.11 -4.89 -0.10
CA LEU A 405 -12.27 -3.88 0.94
C LEU A 405 -11.92 -2.51 0.38
N MET A 406 -12.87 -1.60 0.43
CA MET A 406 -12.75 -0.24 -0.07
C MET A 406 -12.91 0.78 1.07
N GLU A 407 -12.00 1.73 1.18
CA GLU A 407 -12.08 2.80 2.17
C GLU A 407 -13.36 3.61 2.00
N ARG A 408 -13.67 3.95 0.74
CA ARG A 408 -14.79 4.81 0.38
C ARG A 408 -15.60 4.21 -0.76
N GLU A 409 -16.93 4.37 -0.72
CA GLU A 409 -17.79 4.12 -1.87
C GLU A 409 -17.56 5.18 -2.93
N SER A 410 -17.66 4.79 -4.21
CA SER A 410 -17.71 5.70 -5.35
C SER A 410 -19.07 5.64 -6.01
N ASP A 411 -19.31 6.51 -6.99
CA ASP A 411 -20.56 6.52 -7.77
C ASP A 411 -20.80 5.14 -8.40
N PRO A 412 -22.02 4.60 -8.37
CA PRO A 412 -22.35 3.29 -8.93
C PRO A 412 -21.93 3.09 -10.39
N GLU A 413 -22.04 4.12 -11.23
CA GLU A 413 -21.64 4.03 -12.64
C GLU A 413 -20.11 3.87 -12.75
N ARG A 414 -19.35 4.47 -11.86
CA ARG A 414 -17.88 4.37 -11.80
C ARG A 414 -17.42 3.02 -11.22
N MET A 415 -18.27 2.39 -10.40
CA MET A 415 -17.99 1.06 -9.82
C MET A 415 -18.17 -0.07 -10.84
N ASN A 416 -19.07 0.06 -11.82
CA ASN A 416 -19.40 -1.00 -12.78
C ASN A 416 -18.16 -1.63 -13.46
N PRO A 417 -17.18 -0.87 -14.00
CA PRO A 417 -16.00 -1.49 -14.64
C PRO A 417 -15.17 -2.35 -13.69
N MET A 418 -15.08 -1.99 -12.41
CA MET A 418 -14.41 -2.79 -11.39
C MET A 418 -15.19 -4.07 -11.12
N LEU A 419 -16.51 -3.98 -10.96
CA LEU A 419 -17.38 -5.15 -10.72
C LEU A 419 -17.30 -6.14 -11.89
N GLU A 420 -17.32 -5.65 -13.14
CA GLU A 420 -17.09 -6.47 -14.34
C GLU A 420 -15.72 -7.14 -14.35
N ALA A 421 -14.66 -6.44 -13.93
CA ALA A 421 -13.32 -7.01 -13.83
C ALA A 421 -13.25 -8.11 -12.77
N LEU A 422 -13.92 -7.93 -11.63
CA LEU A 422 -14.01 -8.94 -10.57
C LEU A 422 -14.73 -10.21 -11.02
N THR A 423 -15.76 -10.12 -11.86
CA THR A 423 -16.42 -11.32 -12.42
C THR A 423 -15.48 -12.17 -13.28
N ARG A 424 -14.49 -11.53 -13.93
CA ARG A 424 -13.48 -12.23 -14.76
C ARG A 424 -12.49 -13.05 -13.94
N LEU A 425 -12.41 -12.83 -12.62
CA LEU A 425 -11.59 -13.65 -11.73
C LEU A 425 -12.19 -15.05 -11.49
N GLY A 426 -13.42 -15.32 -11.97
CA GLY A 426 -14.03 -16.64 -11.92
C GLY A 426 -14.18 -17.21 -10.51
N CYS A 427 -14.44 -16.34 -9.53
CA CYS A 427 -14.68 -16.70 -8.14
C CYS A 427 -16.18 -16.82 -7.87
N ASP A 428 -16.62 -17.85 -7.14
CA ASP A 428 -18.02 -18.12 -6.88
C ASP A 428 -18.70 -17.03 -6.03
N LYS A 429 -17.93 -16.41 -5.11
CA LYS A 429 -18.41 -15.35 -4.24
C LYS A 429 -17.42 -14.19 -4.18
N VAL A 430 -17.91 -13.00 -4.52
CA VAL A 430 -17.17 -11.75 -4.38
C VAL A 430 -17.96 -10.80 -3.48
N HIS A 431 -17.39 -10.44 -2.35
CA HIS A 431 -17.95 -9.47 -1.41
C HIS A 431 -17.25 -8.14 -1.60
N VAL A 432 -17.99 -7.09 -1.96
CA VAL A 432 -17.47 -5.72 -1.98
C VAL A 432 -17.89 -5.03 -0.68
N VAL A 433 -16.92 -4.59 0.10
CA VAL A 433 -17.12 -4.05 1.44
C VAL A 433 -16.69 -2.59 1.46
N TYR A 434 -17.63 -1.69 1.71
CA TYR A 434 -17.37 -0.26 1.83
C TYR A 434 -17.32 0.13 3.31
N PHE A 435 -16.23 0.76 3.73
CA PHE A 435 -16.09 1.29 5.10
C PHE A 435 -16.85 2.61 5.27
N ASN A 436 -16.88 3.44 4.24
CA ASN A 436 -17.64 4.68 4.21
C ASN A 436 -18.41 4.81 2.89
N GLY A 437 -19.70 5.10 2.98
CA GLY A 437 -20.56 5.29 1.84
C GLY A 437 -20.77 6.74 1.44
N LEU A 438 -21.25 6.94 0.21
CA LEU A 438 -21.70 8.23 -0.28
C LEU A 438 -22.92 8.68 0.55
N THR A 439 -22.91 9.93 0.99
CA THR A 439 -24.07 10.54 1.63
C THR A 439 -25.18 10.65 0.58
N ARG A 440 -26.12 9.71 0.57
CA ARG A 440 -27.31 9.83 -0.27
C ARG A 440 -28.16 10.97 0.29
N GLN A 441 -28.29 12.07 -0.44
CA GLN A 441 -29.37 13.01 -0.17
C GLN A 441 -30.66 12.19 -0.29
N GLU A 442 -31.36 12.01 0.85
CA GLU A 442 -32.75 11.54 0.82
C GLU A 442 -33.50 12.49 -0.12
N SER A 443 -33.87 12.00 -1.29
CA SER A 443 -34.79 12.70 -2.16
C SER A 443 -36.07 12.87 -1.32
N LYS A 444 -36.23 14.06 -0.74
CA LYS A 444 -37.52 14.46 -0.19
C LYS A 444 -38.49 14.36 -1.35
N GLY A 445 -39.18 13.23 -1.41
CA GLY A 445 -40.26 13.00 -2.37
C GLY A 445 -41.20 14.17 -2.27
N ALA A 446 -41.32 14.91 -3.37
CA ALA A 446 -42.42 15.83 -3.56
C ALA A 446 -43.70 15.02 -3.38
N ARG A 447 -44.34 15.17 -2.22
CA ARG A 447 -45.78 14.85 -2.11
C ARG A 447 -46.50 15.96 -2.85
N ILE A 448 -47.05 15.62 -4.01
CA ILE A 448 -48.13 16.34 -4.66
C ILE A 448 -49.43 15.91 -3.95
#